data_529fe4f507619844752a3cfbfb585818
#
_entry.id   529fe4f507619844752a3cfbfb585818
#
_cell.length_a   1.000
_cell.length_b   1.000
_cell.length_c   1.000
_cell.angle_alpha   90.00
_cell.angle_beta   90.00
_cell.angle_gamma   90.00
#
_symmetry.space_group_name_H-M   'P 1'
#
loop_
_entity.id
_entity.type
_entity.pdbx_description
1 polymer ?
#
loop_
_entity_poly.entity_id
_entity_poly.type
_entity_poly.pdbx_seq_one_letter_code
_entity_poly.pdbx_strand_id
1 'polypeptide(L)'
;RTAALYGATVLQMAQSPRGLWHLQGSMQILSDSLKDSFLRDGGSLLIGHRVTKILSNKNPNIFDVNVIDRRKNLIELKASDIVFSLPPQSLLDLIPIDGVLSKSYRENIKKLPKPSGALVFYGALRRADLPVDCPGHIQIFDENFGSIFISISLKDDQRAPAGMATLIASVFVDIDQWSNLDSQA
;
A
#
# COMPACT_ATOMS: atom_id res chain seq x y z
N ARG A 1 -11.66 5.95 -11.23
CA ARG A 1 -11.76 5.29 -12.55
C ARG A 1 -10.34 4.99 -13.03
N THR A 2 -10.05 3.73 -13.33
CA THR A 2 -8.76 3.31 -13.87
C THR A 2 -8.59 3.89 -15.28
N ALA A 3 -7.43 4.50 -15.56
CA ALA A 3 -7.13 4.96 -16.91
C ALA A 3 -7.14 3.75 -17.88
N ALA A 4 -7.77 3.91 -19.04
CA ALA A 4 -7.91 2.84 -20.04
C ALA A 4 -6.55 2.23 -20.43
N LEU A 5 -5.52 3.07 -20.57
CA LEU A 5 -4.16 2.63 -20.87
C LEU A 5 -3.59 1.71 -19.77
N TYR A 6 -3.79 2.07 -18.50
CA TYR A 6 -3.35 1.23 -17.38
C TYR A 6 -4.09 -0.12 -17.38
N GLY A 7 -5.42 -0.09 -17.57
CA GLY A 7 -6.22 -1.32 -17.67
C GLY A 7 -5.76 -2.24 -18.80
N ALA A 8 -5.47 -1.68 -19.98
CA ALA A 8 -4.94 -2.43 -21.11
C ALA A 8 -3.57 -3.05 -20.81
N THR A 9 -2.66 -2.30 -20.15
CA THR A 9 -1.33 -2.79 -19.75
C THR A 9 -1.44 -3.97 -18.77
N VAL A 10 -2.30 -3.85 -17.74
CA VAL A 10 -2.52 -4.93 -16.76
C VAL A 10 -3.09 -6.17 -17.44
N LEU A 11 -4.06 -6.01 -18.35
CA LEU A 11 -4.64 -7.11 -19.10
C LEU A 11 -3.60 -7.80 -19.99
N GLN A 12 -2.77 -7.03 -20.68
CA GLN A 12 -1.68 -7.56 -21.50
C GLN A 12 -0.66 -8.35 -20.67
N MET A 13 -0.29 -7.85 -19.48
CA MET A 13 0.60 -8.57 -18.58
C MET A 13 -0.02 -9.89 -18.09
N ALA A 14 -1.30 -9.90 -17.73
CA ALA A 14 -2.00 -11.10 -17.29
C ALA A 14 -2.14 -12.16 -18.39
N GLN A 15 -2.23 -11.74 -19.65
CA GLN A 15 -2.34 -12.61 -20.83
C GLN A 15 -0.98 -12.99 -21.44
N SER A 16 0.13 -12.51 -20.90
CA SER A 16 1.45 -12.88 -21.41
C SER A 16 1.73 -14.39 -21.24
N PRO A 17 2.57 -15.02 -22.07
CA PRO A 17 2.89 -16.44 -21.94
C PRO A 17 3.46 -16.85 -20.56
N ARG A 18 4.07 -15.92 -19.85
CA ARG A 18 4.57 -16.12 -18.47
C ARG A 18 3.51 -15.76 -17.43
N GLY A 19 2.41 -15.10 -17.82
CA GLY A 19 1.29 -14.74 -16.95
C GLY A 19 1.69 -13.92 -15.71
N LEU A 20 0.83 -13.99 -14.71
CA LEU A 20 1.11 -13.46 -13.37
C LEU A 20 1.76 -14.57 -12.53
N TRP A 21 2.76 -14.18 -11.75
CA TRP A 21 3.43 -15.10 -10.84
C TRP A 21 2.77 -15.08 -9.47
N HIS A 22 2.64 -16.25 -8.89
CA HIS A 22 2.19 -16.40 -7.52
C HIS A 22 3.40 -16.63 -6.62
N LEU A 23 3.54 -15.81 -5.58
CA LEU A 23 4.61 -15.98 -4.60
C LEU A 23 4.25 -17.14 -3.67
N GLN A 24 5.17 -18.07 -3.49
CA GLN A 24 5.03 -19.10 -2.46
C GLN A 24 5.07 -18.44 -1.08
N GLY A 25 4.07 -18.70 -0.26
CA GLY A 25 3.82 -17.98 0.99
C GLY A 25 2.94 -16.76 0.78
N SER A 26 3.28 -15.62 1.33
CA SER A 26 2.52 -14.38 1.22
C SER A 26 3.33 -13.27 0.59
N MET A 27 2.69 -12.13 0.28
CA MET A 27 3.38 -10.89 -0.13
C MET A 27 4.41 -10.41 0.90
N GLN A 28 4.31 -10.86 2.16
CA GLN A 28 5.25 -10.56 3.22
C GLN A 28 6.68 -11.03 2.88
N ILE A 29 6.81 -12.16 2.16
CA ILE A 29 8.12 -12.68 1.72
C ILE A 29 8.89 -11.65 0.89
N LEU A 30 8.20 -10.91 0.02
CA LEU A 30 8.85 -9.86 -0.77
C LEU A 30 9.38 -8.74 0.13
N SER A 31 8.55 -8.28 1.06
CA SER A 31 8.95 -7.23 2.02
C SER A 31 10.11 -7.69 2.91
N ASP A 32 10.07 -8.94 3.39
CA ASP A 32 11.14 -9.49 4.22
C ASP A 32 12.45 -9.63 3.44
N SER A 33 12.40 -10.13 2.21
CA SER A 33 13.57 -10.24 1.35
C SER A 33 14.22 -8.89 1.04
N LEU A 34 13.40 -7.87 0.76
CA LEU A 34 13.89 -6.50 0.53
C LEU A 34 14.51 -5.91 1.80
N LYS A 35 13.85 -6.09 2.96
CA LYS A 35 14.37 -5.66 4.26
C LYS A 35 15.72 -6.30 4.56
N ASP A 36 15.81 -7.61 4.39
CA ASP A 36 17.03 -8.36 4.70
C ASP A 36 18.19 -7.97 3.77
N SER A 37 17.92 -7.72 2.48
CA SER A 37 18.90 -7.17 1.55
C SER A 37 19.37 -5.78 1.98
N PHE A 38 18.43 -4.90 2.31
CA PHE A 38 18.71 -3.53 2.74
C PHE A 38 19.60 -3.50 4.00
N LEU A 39 19.27 -4.34 5.01
CA LEU A 39 20.06 -4.42 6.24
C LEU A 39 21.46 -5.02 6.00
N ARG A 40 21.55 -6.06 5.16
CA ARG A 40 22.83 -6.67 4.77
C ARG A 40 23.75 -5.69 4.07
N ASP A 41 23.18 -4.78 3.27
CA ASP A 41 23.93 -3.76 2.54
C ASP A 41 24.21 -2.50 3.38
N GLY A 42 24.03 -2.58 4.71
CA GLY A 42 24.36 -1.52 5.67
C GLY A 42 23.23 -0.51 5.92
N GLY A 43 22.05 -0.74 5.40
CA GLY A 43 20.89 0.09 5.66
C GLY A 43 20.40 0.03 7.11
N SER A 44 19.73 1.09 7.57
CA SER A 44 19.12 1.15 8.90
C SER A 44 17.59 1.26 8.79
N LEU A 45 16.86 0.37 9.45
CA LEU A 45 15.40 0.35 9.42
C LEU A 45 14.83 0.81 10.76
N LEU A 46 14.12 1.93 10.79
CA LEU A 46 13.53 2.54 11.97
C LEU A 46 12.02 2.20 12.03
N ILE A 47 11.68 1.00 12.49
CA ILE A 47 10.28 0.57 12.65
C ILE A 47 9.64 1.29 13.84
N GLY A 48 8.38 1.73 13.68
CA GLY A 48 7.64 2.42 14.73
C GLY A 48 8.08 3.87 14.94
N HIS A 49 8.76 4.42 13.95
CA HIS A 49 9.12 5.84 13.89
C HIS A 49 8.22 6.56 12.88
N ARG A 50 7.90 7.81 13.18
CA ARG A 50 7.08 8.67 12.32
C ARG A 50 7.86 9.93 11.98
N VAL A 51 8.05 10.21 10.70
CA VAL A 51 8.52 11.52 10.24
C VAL A 51 7.42 12.54 10.51
N THR A 52 7.77 13.64 11.17
CA THR A 52 6.84 14.72 11.52
C THR A 52 7.12 16.00 10.76
N LYS A 53 8.36 16.22 10.31
CA LYS A 53 8.72 17.42 9.57
C LYS A 53 9.97 17.19 8.73
N ILE A 54 10.01 17.83 7.58
CA ILE A 54 11.16 17.86 6.67
C ILE A 54 11.50 19.32 6.43
N LEU A 55 12.71 19.73 6.75
CA LEU A 55 13.18 21.11 6.68
C LEU A 55 14.37 21.22 5.74
N SER A 56 14.51 22.39 5.11
CA SER A 56 15.76 22.76 4.44
C SER A 56 16.84 23.00 5.49
N ASN A 57 18.03 22.52 5.25
CA ASN A 57 19.19 22.82 6.08
C ASN A 57 19.92 24.07 5.53
N LYS A 58 20.82 24.66 6.33
CA LYS A 58 21.73 25.72 5.89
C LYS A 58 22.63 25.26 4.74
N ASN A 59 23.00 24.00 4.73
CA ASN A 59 23.61 23.34 3.58
C ASN A 59 22.49 22.94 2.58
N PRO A 60 22.43 23.52 1.36
CA PRO A 60 21.36 23.28 0.41
C PRO A 60 21.26 21.82 -0.09
N ASN A 61 22.30 21.02 0.15
CA ASN A 61 22.34 19.61 -0.22
C ASN A 61 21.93 18.66 0.94
N ILE A 62 21.40 19.20 2.03
CA ILE A 62 21.01 18.42 3.21
C ILE A 62 19.60 18.82 3.63
N PHE A 63 18.83 17.86 4.05
CA PHE A 63 17.54 18.03 4.71
C PHE A 63 17.65 17.65 6.19
N ASP A 64 17.02 18.43 7.05
CA ASP A 64 16.78 18.04 8.43
C ASP A 64 15.43 17.35 8.55
N VAL A 65 15.41 16.13 9.07
CA VAL A 65 14.22 15.27 9.15
C VAL A 65 13.89 15.02 10.61
N ASN A 66 12.77 15.56 11.07
CA ASN A 66 12.28 15.35 12.42
C ASN A 66 11.45 14.07 12.47
N VAL A 67 11.82 13.18 13.39
CA VAL A 67 11.21 11.87 13.57
C VAL A 67 10.81 11.70 15.02
N ILE A 68 9.68 11.09 15.29
CA ILE A 68 9.28 10.67 16.64
C ILE A 68 9.25 9.15 16.74
N ASP A 69 9.74 8.63 17.85
CA ASP A 69 9.65 7.20 18.17
C ASP A 69 8.29 6.83 18.80
N ARG A 70 8.12 5.55 19.17
CA ARG A 70 6.89 5.05 19.83
C ARG A 70 6.66 5.71 21.21
N ARG A 71 7.71 6.23 21.85
CA ARG A 71 7.65 6.91 23.15
C ARG A 71 7.49 8.42 23.00
N LYS A 72 7.31 8.91 21.76
CA LYS A 72 7.22 10.32 21.39
C LYS A 72 8.50 11.13 21.61
N ASN A 73 9.65 10.49 21.74
CA ASN A 73 10.93 11.18 21.77
C ASN A 73 11.25 11.72 20.37
N LEU A 74 11.68 12.97 20.30
CA LEU A 74 12.11 13.59 19.06
C LEU A 74 13.52 13.12 18.69
N ILE A 75 13.71 12.74 17.45
CA ILE A 75 14.98 12.36 16.85
C ILE A 75 15.18 13.24 15.62
N GLU A 76 16.33 13.87 15.50
CA GLU A 76 16.71 14.66 14.33
C GLU A 76 17.68 13.86 13.47
N LEU A 77 17.32 13.65 12.22
CA LEU A 77 18.12 12.98 11.21
C LEU A 77 18.51 13.96 10.12
N LYS A 78 19.60 13.66 9.40
CA LYS A 78 20.03 14.40 8.22
C LYS A 78 20.06 13.47 7.02
N ALA A 79 19.62 13.96 5.87
CA ALA A 79 19.64 13.22 4.63
C ALA A 79 20.04 14.12 3.45
N SER A 80 20.84 13.61 2.53
CA SER A 80 21.11 14.27 1.24
C SER A 80 19.94 14.13 0.30
N ASP A 81 19.27 12.98 0.34
CA ASP A 81 18.17 12.62 -0.54
C ASP A 81 17.03 12.03 0.25
N ILE A 82 15.79 12.28 -0.18
CA ILE A 82 14.58 11.73 0.45
C ILE A 82 13.71 11.10 -0.64
N VAL A 83 13.45 9.79 -0.50
CA VAL A 83 12.47 9.08 -1.32
C VAL A 83 11.16 9.01 -0.54
N PHE A 84 10.11 9.58 -1.12
CA PHE A 84 8.80 9.70 -0.50
C PHE A 84 7.82 8.72 -1.14
N SER A 85 7.39 7.70 -0.38
CA SER A 85 6.50 6.62 -0.84
C SER A 85 5.07 6.70 -0.32
N LEU A 86 4.70 7.80 0.35
CA LEU A 86 3.34 8.08 0.80
C LEU A 86 2.54 8.82 -0.28
N PRO A 87 1.20 8.95 -0.14
CA PRO A 87 0.40 9.78 -1.03
C PRO A 87 0.96 11.21 -1.11
N PRO A 88 1.03 11.83 -2.30
CA PRO A 88 1.63 13.16 -2.47
C PRO A 88 1.04 14.25 -1.57
N GLN A 89 -0.22 14.14 -1.20
CA GLN A 89 -0.91 15.07 -0.29
C GLN A 89 -0.20 15.16 1.07
N SER A 90 0.36 14.05 1.58
CA SER A 90 1.09 14.02 2.85
C SER A 90 2.37 14.87 2.86
N LEU A 91 2.92 15.24 1.67
CA LEU A 91 4.04 16.17 1.59
C LEU A 91 3.67 17.56 2.11
N LEU A 92 2.40 17.97 1.95
CA LEU A 92 1.93 19.30 2.37
C LEU A 92 1.93 19.42 3.90
N ASP A 93 1.76 18.30 4.61
CA ASP A 93 1.76 18.24 6.08
C ASP A 93 3.19 18.19 6.64
N LEU A 94 4.11 17.54 5.90
CA LEU A 94 5.48 17.31 6.35
C LEU A 94 6.45 18.44 6.00
N ILE A 95 6.21 19.14 4.88
CA ILE A 95 7.10 20.20 4.39
C ILE A 95 6.42 21.56 4.60
N PRO A 96 7.00 22.48 5.39
CA PRO A 96 6.45 23.83 5.63
C PRO A 96 6.17 24.62 4.34
N ILE A 97 5.31 25.64 4.43
CA ILE A 97 4.92 26.47 3.29
C ILE A 97 6.10 27.21 2.68
N ASP A 98 7.01 27.64 3.51
CA ASP A 98 8.29 28.29 3.17
C ASP A 98 9.43 27.31 2.88
N GLY A 99 9.10 26.00 2.81
CA GLY A 99 10.06 24.93 2.55
C GLY A 99 10.39 24.76 1.05
N VAL A 100 11.04 23.64 0.74
CA VAL A 100 11.60 23.32 -0.59
C VAL A 100 10.58 23.17 -1.71
N LEU A 101 9.28 22.99 -1.40
CA LEU A 101 8.26 22.80 -2.43
C LEU A 101 7.79 24.16 -2.98
N SER A 102 7.86 24.33 -4.28
CA SER A 102 7.34 25.51 -4.93
C SER A 102 5.83 25.67 -4.73
N LYS A 103 5.34 26.92 -4.76
CA LYS A 103 3.91 27.22 -4.65
C LYS A 103 3.09 26.50 -5.73
N SER A 104 3.59 26.50 -6.97
CA SER A 104 2.91 25.82 -8.08
C SER A 104 2.81 24.31 -7.85
N TYR A 105 3.85 23.67 -7.35
CA TYR A 105 3.83 22.23 -7.05
C TYR A 105 2.83 21.90 -5.93
N ARG A 106 2.77 22.73 -4.87
CA ARG A 106 1.78 22.59 -3.79
C ARG A 106 0.35 22.69 -4.31
N GLU A 107 0.07 23.66 -5.17
CA GLU A 107 -1.27 23.82 -5.78
C GLU A 107 -1.62 22.63 -6.69
N ASN A 108 -0.66 22.08 -7.40
CA ASN A 108 -0.89 20.87 -8.19
C ASN A 108 -1.22 19.65 -7.31
N ILE A 109 -0.52 19.46 -6.19
CA ILE A 109 -0.84 18.39 -5.23
C ILE A 109 -2.27 18.55 -4.68
N LYS A 110 -2.68 19.76 -4.32
CA LYS A 110 -4.04 20.03 -3.80
C LYS A 110 -5.14 19.70 -4.81
N LYS A 111 -4.83 19.77 -6.11
CA LYS A 111 -5.77 19.45 -7.20
C LYS A 111 -5.86 17.95 -7.51
N LEU A 112 -4.97 17.15 -6.95
CA LEU A 112 -5.03 15.69 -7.15
C LEU A 112 -6.35 15.15 -6.59
N PRO A 113 -6.98 14.19 -7.28
CA PRO A 113 -8.18 13.54 -6.77
C PRO A 113 -7.87 12.82 -5.46
N LYS A 114 -8.89 12.71 -4.61
CA LYS A 114 -8.79 11.88 -3.42
C LYS A 114 -8.51 10.43 -3.82
N PRO A 115 -7.69 9.70 -3.04
CA PRO A 115 -7.46 8.28 -3.30
C PRO A 115 -8.77 7.49 -3.12
N SER A 116 -8.94 6.42 -3.86
CA SER A 116 -10.00 5.45 -3.59
C SER A 116 -9.66 4.64 -2.32
N GLY A 117 -10.68 4.25 -1.57
CA GLY A 117 -10.58 3.27 -0.50
C GLY A 117 -10.79 1.85 -1.01
N ALA A 118 -10.48 0.88 -0.17
CA ALA A 118 -10.87 -0.49 -0.38
C ALA A 118 -11.40 -1.08 0.93
N LEU A 119 -12.58 -1.70 0.85
CA LEU A 119 -13.05 -2.58 1.90
C LEU A 119 -12.47 -3.97 1.65
N VAL A 120 -11.79 -4.52 2.66
CA VAL A 120 -11.15 -5.83 2.52
C VAL A 120 -11.65 -6.75 3.63
N PHE A 121 -12.21 -7.89 3.23
CA PHE A 121 -12.59 -8.97 4.11
C PHE A 121 -11.50 -10.04 4.12
N TYR A 122 -11.09 -10.46 5.30
CA TYR A 122 -10.16 -11.56 5.51
C TYR A 122 -10.90 -12.70 6.22
N GLY A 123 -10.87 -13.88 5.63
CA GLY A 123 -11.52 -15.07 6.17
C GLY A 123 -10.63 -16.30 6.09
N ALA A 124 -11.00 -17.31 6.86
CA ALA A 124 -10.45 -18.65 6.77
C ALA A 124 -11.61 -19.66 6.68
N LEU A 125 -11.44 -20.68 5.85
CA LEU A 125 -12.43 -21.71 5.64
C LEU A 125 -11.75 -23.08 5.48
N ARG A 126 -12.52 -24.15 5.68
CA ARG A 126 -11.99 -25.47 5.43
C ARG A 126 -11.86 -25.68 3.91
N ARG A 127 -10.74 -26.21 3.48
CA ARG A 127 -10.53 -26.48 2.05
C ARG A 127 -11.55 -27.46 1.47
N ALA A 128 -12.05 -28.38 2.30
CA ALA A 128 -13.09 -29.32 1.90
C ALA A 128 -14.44 -28.64 1.55
N ASP A 129 -14.66 -27.39 2.00
CA ASP A 129 -15.88 -26.64 1.69
C ASP A 129 -15.78 -25.86 0.36
N LEU A 130 -14.59 -25.86 -0.26
CA LEU A 130 -14.38 -25.27 -1.58
C LEU A 130 -14.71 -26.26 -2.71
N PRO A 131 -15.21 -25.79 -3.86
CA PRO A 131 -15.27 -26.60 -5.06
C PRO A 131 -13.92 -27.22 -5.41
N VAL A 132 -13.93 -28.43 -5.99
CA VAL A 132 -12.70 -29.19 -6.31
C VAL A 132 -11.74 -28.37 -7.19
N ASP A 133 -12.30 -27.67 -8.18
CA ASP A 133 -11.55 -26.84 -9.13
C ASP A 133 -11.65 -25.36 -8.83
N CYS A 134 -11.78 -24.98 -7.55
CA CYS A 134 -11.90 -23.59 -7.16
C CYS A 134 -10.66 -22.77 -7.59
N PRO A 135 -10.81 -21.78 -8.44
CA PRO A 135 -9.68 -20.96 -8.87
C PRO A 135 -9.13 -20.12 -7.72
N GLY A 136 -7.83 -19.83 -7.73
CA GLY A 136 -7.18 -18.99 -6.72
C GLY A 136 -7.62 -17.52 -6.78
N HIS A 137 -8.17 -17.07 -7.91
CA HIS A 137 -8.66 -15.70 -8.11
C HIS A 137 -10.01 -15.72 -8.82
N ILE A 138 -10.95 -14.95 -8.29
CA ILE A 138 -12.30 -14.81 -8.83
C ILE A 138 -12.62 -13.32 -8.89
N GLN A 139 -13.17 -12.87 -10.01
CA GLN A 139 -13.69 -11.52 -10.19
C GLN A 139 -15.19 -11.60 -10.38
N ILE A 140 -15.94 -10.90 -9.53
CA ILE A 140 -17.40 -10.83 -9.59
C ILE A 140 -17.79 -9.37 -9.79
N PHE A 141 -18.81 -9.14 -10.59
CA PHE A 141 -19.45 -7.83 -10.68
C PHE A 141 -20.80 -7.89 -10.00
N ASP A 142 -21.04 -6.99 -9.08
CA ASP A 142 -22.31 -6.78 -8.39
C ASP A 142 -22.84 -5.38 -8.69
N GLU A 143 -24.14 -5.25 -8.92
CA GLU A 143 -24.74 -3.96 -9.31
C GLU A 143 -24.63 -2.88 -8.22
N ASN A 144 -24.62 -3.28 -6.94
CA ASN A 144 -24.54 -2.36 -5.80
C ASN A 144 -23.10 -2.06 -5.38
N PHE A 145 -22.23 -3.08 -5.40
CA PHE A 145 -20.85 -2.99 -4.90
C PHE A 145 -19.81 -2.85 -6.01
N GLY A 146 -20.20 -3.02 -7.28
CA GLY A 146 -19.29 -2.98 -8.41
C GLY A 146 -18.42 -4.24 -8.50
N SER A 147 -17.15 -4.05 -8.81
CA SER A 147 -16.21 -5.16 -9.03
C SER A 147 -15.64 -5.66 -7.71
N ILE A 148 -15.90 -6.90 -7.36
CA ILE A 148 -15.40 -7.60 -6.17
C ILE A 148 -14.31 -8.57 -6.61
N PHE A 149 -13.12 -8.43 -6.05
CA PHE A 149 -12.02 -9.36 -6.28
C PHE A 149 -11.88 -10.31 -5.09
N ILE A 150 -11.84 -11.61 -5.37
CA ILE A 150 -11.68 -12.66 -4.35
C ILE A 150 -10.40 -13.42 -4.64
N SER A 151 -9.54 -13.55 -3.63
CA SER A 151 -8.33 -14.38 -3.66
C SER A 151 -8.44 -15.50 -2.65
N ILE A 152 -8.20 -16.72 -3.09
CA ILE A 152 -8.21 -17.92 -2.26
C ILE A 152 -6.81 -18.54 -2.30
N SER A 153 -6.27 -18.90 -1.13
CA SER A 153 -4.95 -19.53 -1.07
C SER A 153 -4.94 -20.87 -1.80
N LEU A 154 -3.88 -21.15 -2.54
CA LEU A 154 -3.66 -22.44 -3.16
C LEU A 154 -3.31 -23.51 -2.10
N LYS A 155 -3.45 -24.77 -2.46
CA LYS A 155 -3.30 -25.89 -1.49
C LYS A 155 -1.95 -25.90 -0.79
N ASP A 156 -0.87 -25.57 -1.48
CA ASP A 156 0.50 -25.74 -0.99
C ASP A 156 1.26 -24.40 -0.89
N ASP A 157 0.55 -23.26 -0.83
CA ASP A 157 1.18 -21.93 -0.81
C ASP A 157 1.55 -21.41 0.60
N GLN A 158 1.33 -22.23 1.63
CA GLN A 158 1.70 -21.97 3.03
C GLN A 158 1.02 -20.75 3.68
N ARG A 159 -0.05 -20.22 3.07
CA ARG A 159 -0.82 -19.08 3.62
C ARG A 159 -1.89 -19.50 4.62
N ALA A 160 -2.16 -20.78 4.75
CA ALA A 160 -3.14 -21.33 5.68
C ALA A 160 -2.62 -22.60 6.34
N PRO A 161 -3.10 -22.96 7.55
CA PRO A 161 -2.84 -24.26 8.15
C PRO A 161 -3.30 -25.42 7.26
N ALA A 162 -2.76 -26.62 7.51
CA ALA A 162 -3.16 -27.82 6.78
C ALA A 162 -4.69 -28.02 6.83
N GLY A 163 -5.29 -28.31 5.68
CA GLY A 163 -6.74 -28.48 5.54
C GLY A 163 -7.57 -27.21 5.51
N MET A 164 -6.92 -26.05 5.65
CA MET A 164 -7.59 -24.74 5.60
C MET A 164 -7.22 -23.97 4.33
N ALA A 165 -7.99 -22.95 4.02
CA ALA A 165 -7.70 -21.94 3.00
C ALA A 165 -7.96 -20.55 3.56
N THR A 166 -7.13 -19.57 3.16
CA THR A 166 -7.45 -18.15 3.37
C THR A 166 -8.32 -17.64 2.23
N LEU A 167 -9.26 -16.77 2.55
CA LEU A 167 -10.08 -16.04 1.59
C LEU A 167 -9.91 -14.55 1.85
N ILE A 168 -9.58 -13.80 0.81
CA ILE A 168 -9.51 -12.35 0.84
C ILE A 168 -10.47 -11.84 -0.22
N ALA A 169 -11.48 -11.08 0.19
CA ALA A 169 -12.36 -10.39 -0.73
C ALA A 169 -12.17 -8.89 -0.60
N SER A 170 -12.12 -8.18 -1.74
CA SER A 170 -11.92 -6.74 -1.75
C SER A 170 -12.82 -6.06 -2.77
N VAL A 171 -13.28 -4.85 -2.40
CA VAL A 171 -14.07 -3.98 -3.27
C VAL A 171 -13.58 -2.54 -3.11
N PHE A 172 -13.58 -1.79 -4.19
CA PHE A 172 -13.30 -0.36 -4.13
C PHE A 172 -14.49 0.39 -3.55
N VAL A 173 -14.19 1.32 -2.65
CA VAL A 173 -15.20 2.14 -1.97
C VAL A 173 -14.85 3.61 -2.05
N ASP A 174 -15.86 4.46 -1.98
CA ASP A 174 -15.68 5.90 -1.82
C ASP A 174 -15.33 6.20 -0.36
N ILE A 175 -14.13 6.79 -0.15
CA ILE A 175 -13.65 7.14 1.18
C ILE A 175 -14.60 8.11 1.89
N ASP A 176 -15.22 9.05 1.16
CA ASP A 176 -16.10 10.06 1.77
C ASP A 176 -17.38 9.42 2.33
N GLN A 177 -17.88 8.37 1.72
CA GLN A 177 -19.02 7.62 2.25
C GLN A 177 -18.67 6.89 3.55
N TRP A 178 -17.45 6.36 3.65
CA TRP A 178 -17.01 5.61 4.83
C TRP A 178 -16.61 6.50 6.01
N SER A 179 -15.96 7.63 5.75
CA SER A 179 -15.57 8.56 6.81
C SER A 179 -16.78 9.21 7.51
N ASN A 180 -17.93 9.23 6.85
CA ASN A 180 -19.18 9.75 7.45
C ASN A 180 -19.91 8.72 8.34
N LEU A 181 -19.55 7.43 8.26
CA LEU A 181 -20.14 6.39 9.11
C LEU A 181 -19.59 6.40 10.53
N ASP A 182 -18.31 6.71 10.71
CA ASP A 182 -17.67 6.80 12.05
C ASP A 182 -18.24 7.94 12.91
N SER A 183 -18.92 8.91 12.31
CA SER A 183 -19.57 10.01 13.06
C SER A 183 -20.97 9.69 13.57
N GLN A 184 -21.51 8.50 13.24
CA GLN A 184 -22.86 8.07 13.62
C GLN A 184 -22.88 6.81 14.54
N ALA A 185 -21.72 6.24 14.85
CA ALA A 185 -21.54 5.12 15.79
C ALA A 185 -20.99 5.63 17.17
#